data_227f8839761d9011af07cf5a110bf1f6
#
_entry.id   227f8839761d9011af07cf5a110bf1f6
#
_cell.length_a   1.000
_cell.length_b   1.000
_cell.length_c   1.000
_cell.angle_alpha   90.00
_cell.angle_beta   90.00
_cell.angle_gamma   90.00
#
_symmetry.space_group_name_H-M   'P 1'
#
loop_
_entity.id
_entity.type
_entity.pdbx_description
1 polymer ?
#
loop_
_entity_poly.entity_id
_entity_poly.type
_entity_poly.pdbx_seq_one_letter_code
_entity_poly.pdbx_strand_id
1 'polypeptide(L)'
;GLHSKTKLFPKGVIVVAGVSGMGKTLFAFNTIAENMGRFPIFYFNSEMGPEALKQKLSNFPIPIEDWAKNMKVVDQWDFYNIADKIQPDAFNVIDYLEPEGEKAFNIHGVISAIIRKLHKGTALITIQKKPGATMGTGGVYSVKAATLALALDWGKIEIVKNRFREADPLPSLTKINFEVHQGYKFVKTGNWYK
;
A
#
# COMPACT_ATOMS: atom_id res chain seq x y z
N GLY A 1 11.36 -12.48 3.22
CA GLY A 1 10.29 -11.48 3.34
C GLY A 1 9.15 -11.75 2.36
N LEU A 2 8.15 -10.88 2.32
CA LEU A 2 7.00 -11.02 1.41
C LEU A 2 7.44 -10.98 -0.06
N HIS A 3 8.41 -10.12 -0.39
CA HIS A 3 8.98 -9.96 -1.74
C HIS A 3 9.56 -11.24 -2.35
N SER A 4 9.99 -12.20 -1.53
CA SER A 4 10.50 -13.50 -2.01
C SER A 4 9.39 -14.50 -2.35
N LYS A 5 8.14 -14.15 -2.08
CA LYS A 5 6.98 -15.05 -2.20
C LYS A 5 5.92 -14.56 -3.19
N THR A 6 6.07 -13.32 -3.67
CA THR A 6 5.15 -12.72 -4.65
C THR A 6 5.94 -12.02 -5.74
N LYS A 7 5.36 -11.94 -6.93
CA LYS A 7 5.93 -11.24 -8.08
C LYS A 7 5.00 -10.09 -8.49
N LEU A 8 5.57 -8.91 -8.67
CA LEU A 8 4.87 -7.77 -9.23
C LEU A 8 5.37 -7.52 -10.65
N PHE A 9 4.45 -7.43 -11.56
CA PHE A 9 4.70 -7.06 -12.95
C PHE A 9 4.28 -5.61 -13.19
N PRO A 10 4.71 -4.98 -14.29
CA PRO A 10 4.13 -3.72 -14.75
C PRO A 10 2.59 -3.74 -14.68
N LYS A 11 2.00 -2.62 -14.33
CA LYS A 11 0.55 -2.46 -14.04
C LYS A 11 0.06 -3.24 -12.81
N GLY A 12 0.96 -3.83 -12.01
CA GLY A 12 0.61 -4.50 -10.77
C GLY A 12 0.09 -3.51 -9.73
N VAL A 13 -0.97 -3.89 -9.01
CA VAL A 13 -1.53 -3.10 -7.91
C VAL A 13 -1.53 -3.92 -6.64
N ILE A 14 -0.94 -3.34 -5.59
CA ILE A 14 -1.00 -3.85 -4.22
C ILE A 14 -2.09 -3.07 -3.50
N VAL A 15 -3.04 -3.78 -2.89
CA VAL A 15 -4.03 -3.19 -1.98
C VAL A 15 -3.72 -3.65 -0.56
N VAL A 16 -3.58 -2.69 0.35
CA VAL A 16 -3.35 -2.94 1.78
C VAL A 16 -4.54 -2.41 2.58
N ALA A 17 -5.40 -3.32 3.03
CA ALA A 17 -6.54 -2.98 3.87
C ALA A 17 -6.14 -3.04 5.35
N GLY A 18 -6.40 -1.98 6.11
CA GLY A 18 -6.09 -1.96 7.54
C GLY A 18 -7.03 -1.05 8.34
N VAL A 19 -7.24 -1.39 9.61
CA VAL A 19 -7.95 -0.53 10.56
C VAL A 19 -7.15 0.75 10.79
N SER A 20 -7.80 1.83 11.21
CA SER A 20 -7.11 3.07 11.59
C SER A 20 -6.06 2.79 12.68
N GLY A 21 -4.88 3.40 12.59
CA GLY A 21 -3.80 3.23 13.55
C GLY A 21 -3.01 1.91 13.45
N MET A 22 -3.38 0.98 12.55
CA MET A 22 -2.71 -0.34 12.44
C MET A 22 -1.46 -0.36 11.54
N GLY A 23 -0.92 0.80 11.18
CA GLY A 23 0.37 0.89 10.48
C GLY A 23 0.31 0.89 8.96
N LYS A 24 -0.84 1.19 8.30
CA LYS A 24 -0.94 1.32 6.82
C LYS A 24 0.11 2.27 6.25
N THR A 25 0.14 3.50 6.78
CA THR A 25 1.12 4.52 6.39
C THR A 25 2.57 4.07 6.63
N LEU A 26 2.80 3.39 7.76
CA LEU A 26 4.12 2.84 8.06
C LEU A 26 4.52 1.76 7.05
N PHE A 27 3.60 0.89 6.67
CA PHE A 27 3.81 -0.12 5.62
C PHE A 27 4.13 0.56 4.26
N ALA A 28 3.40 1.62 3.92
CA ALA A 28 3.66 2.41 2.72
C ALA A 28 5.06 3.01 2.74
N PHE A 29 5.48 3.67 3.83
CA PHE A 29 6.82 4.26 3.94
C PHE A 29 7.95 3.22 3.93
N ASN A 30 7.78 2.06 4.57
CA ASN A 30 8.76 0.98 4.45
C ASN A 30 8.90 0.51 2.99
N THR A 31 7.78 0.38 2.28
CA THR A 31 7.80 -0.01 0.87
C THR A 31 8.46 1.06 0.00
N ILE A 32 8.22 2.34 0.28
CA ILE A 32 8.90 3.46 -0.39
C ILE A 32 10.40 3.38 -0.12
N ALA A 33 10.82 3.28 1.13
CA ALA A 33 12.23 3.24 1.55
C ALA A 33 13.01 2.10 0.84
N GLU A 34 12.41 0.92 0.73
CA GLU A 34 13.00 -0.24 0.03
C GLU A 34 13.14 -0.04 -1.49
N ASN A 35 12.43 0.92 -2.07
CA ASN A 35 12.39 1.15 -3.51
C ASN A 35 13.00 2.49 -3.96
N MET A 36 13.50 3.30 -3.02
CA MET A 36 14.22 4.52 -3.33
C MET A 36 15.40 4.27 -4.28
N GLY A 37 15.59 5.17 -5.24
CA GLY A 37 16.64 5.07 -6.25
C GLY A 37 16.41 4.01 -7.33
N ARG A 38 15.37 3.17 -7.21
CA ARG A 38 15.03 2.15 -8.23
C ARG A 38 13.98 2.64 -9.21
N PHE A 39 13.03 3.43 -8.72
CA PHE A 39 11.88 3.94 -9.47
C PHE A 39 11.61 5.38 -9.07
N PRO A 40 11.08 6.23 -9.97
CA PRO A 40 10.42 7.47 -9.56
C PRO A 40 9.26 7.13 -8.63
N ILE A 41 9.15 7.79 -7.47
CA ILE A 41 8.11 7.53 -6.48
C ILE A 41 7.20 8.75 -6.36
N PHE A 42 5.88 8.50 -6.43
CA PHE A 42 4.85 9.49 -6.20
C PHE A 42 3.98 9.05 -5.02
N TYR A 43 4.02 9.84 -3.96
CA TYR A 43 3.25 9.60 -2.74
C TYR A 43 2.04 10.52 -2.70
N PHE A 44 0.87 9.93 -2.83
CA PHE A 44 -0.43 10.61 -2.78
C PHE A 44 -0.89 10.64 -1.34
N ASN A 45 -0.70 11.81 -0.72
CA ASN A 45 -1.01 12.05 0.69
C ASN A 45 -2.44 12.59 0.85
N SER A 46 -3.24 11.98 1.72
CA SER A 46 -4.60 12.42 2.00
C SER A 46 -4.83 12.94 3.41
N GLU A 47 -3.93 12.61 4.35
CA GLU A 47 -4.19 12.84 5.77
C GLU A 47 -3.25 13.81 6.47
N MET A 48 -2.03 13.97 5.98
CA MET A 48 -0.98 14.61 6.75
C MET A 48 -0.58 15.97 6.19
N GLY A 49 -0.50 16.99 7.06
CA GLY A 49 0.21 18.22 6.74
C GLY A 49 1.73 17.99 6.62
N PRO A 50 2.47 18.96 6.05
CA PRO A 50 3.91 18.83 5.80
C PRO A 50 4.73 18.52 7.06
N GLU A 51 4.38 19.12 8.21
CA GLU A 51 5.07 18.93 9.48
C GLU A 51 4.89 17.51 10.02
N ALA A 52 3.65 17.00 9.97
CA ALA A 52 3.33 15.64 10.41
C ALA A 52 4.00 14.58 9.51
N LEU A 53 4.03 14.83 8.21
CA LEU A 53 4.74 13.98 7.25
C LEU A 53 6.24 13.96 7.56
N LYS A 54 6.86 15.13 7.72
CA LYS A 54 8.28 15.26 8.08
C LYS A 54 8.60 14.52 9.37
N GLN A 55 7.77 14.68 10.41
CA GLN A 55 7.95 14.00 11.69
C GLN A 55 7.90 12.47 11.54
N LYS A 56 6.97 11.93 10.75
CA LYS A 56 6.89 10.48 10.50
C LYS A 56 8.09 9.94 9.74
N LEU A 57 8.56 10.67 8.74
CA LEU A 57 9.74 10.30 7.95
C LEU A 57 11.03 10.36 8.78
N SER A 58 11.14 11.29 9.73
CA SER A 58 12.30 11.43 10.63
C SER A 58 12.47 10.24 11.60
N ASN A 59 11.46 9.38 11.76
CA ASN A 59 11.62 8.13 12.51
C ASN A 59 12.47 7.09 11.76
N PHE A 60 12.65 7.24 10.46
CA PHE A 60 13.46 6.33 9.66
C PHE A 60 14.93 6.73 9.71
N PRO A 61 15.89 5.79 9.66
CA PRO A 61 17.33 6.07 9.58
C PRO A 61 17.71 6.50 8.15
N ILE A 62 16.96 7.40 7.55
CA ILE A 62 17.13 7.93 6.21
C ILE A 62 17.05 9.46 6.32
N PRO A 63 18.08 10.20 5.86
CA PRO A 63 18.04 11.66 5.85
C PRO A 63 16.80 12.21 5.14
N ILE A 64 16.22 13.28 5.65
CA ILE A 64 15.00 13.86 5.08
C ILE A 64 15.22 14.35 3.64
N GLU A 65 16.44 14.75 3.33
CA GLU A 65 16.87 15.16 1.99
C GLU A 65 16.80 14.02 0.98
N ASP A 66 17.08 12.78 1.43
CA ASP A 66 16.98 11.59 0.58
C ASP A 66 15.52 11.26 0.29
N TRP A 67 14.61 11.44 1.27
CA TRP A 67 13.18 11.35 1.01
C TRP A 67 12.73 12.38 -0.02
N ALA A 68 13.11 13.65 0.16
CA ALA A 68 12.76 14.73 -0.75
C ALA A 68 13.31 14.53 -2.17
N LYS A 69 14.49 13.93 -2.30
CA LYS A 69 15.11 13.61 -3.58
C LYS A 69 14.41 12.47 -4.32
N ASN A 70 13.93 11.46 -3.60
CA ASN A 70 13.44 10.21 -4.18
C ASN A 70 11.90 10.10 -4.22
N MET A 71 11.18 10.93 -3.47
CA MET A 71 9.72 10.85 -3.34
C MET A 71 9.09 12.20 -3.64
N LYS A 72 8.19 12.24 -4.60
CA LYS A 72 7.36 13.41 -4.90
C LYS A 72 6.02 13.28 -4.19
N VAL A 73 5.71 14.23 -3.31
CA VAL A 73 4.42 14.28 -2.61
C VAL A 73 3.38 14.93 -3.52
N VAL A 74 2.20 14.33 -3.59
CA VAL A 74 1.03 14.82 -4.31
C VAL A 74 -0.08 14.99 -3.29
N ASP A 75 -0.50 16.22 -3.03
CA ASP A 75 -1.47 16.61 -2.00
C ASP A 75 -2.79 17.14 -2.58
N GLN A 76 -2.83 17.46 -3.88
CA GLN A 76 -4.01 17.97 -4.58
C GLN A 76 -4.69 16.90 -5.42
N TRP A 77 -5.43 16.01 -4.76
CA TRP A 77 -6.21 14.96 -5.41
C TRP A 77 -7.43 14.58 -4.55
N ASP A 78 -8.37 13.90 -5.17
CA ASP A 78 -9.53 13.31 -4.54
C ASP A 78 -9.84 11.93 -5.13
N PHE A 79 -10.84 11.26 -4.57
CA PHE A 79 -11.24 9.92 -4.99
C PHE A 79 -11.60 9.81 -6.48
N TYR A 80 -12.09 10.88 -7.12
CA TYR A 80 -12.55 10.85 -8.50
C TYR A 80 -11.45 11.19 -9.50
N ASN A 81 -10.54 12.10 -9.14
CA ASN A 81 -9.49 12.57 -10.05
C ASN A 81 -8.14 11.83 -9.89
N ILE A 82 -8.01 10.96 -8.87
CA ILE A 82 -6.75 10.27 -8.57
C ILE A 82 -6.15 9.57 -9.80
N ALA A 83 -6.99 8.93 -10.61
CA ALA A 83 -6.51 8.21 -11.79
C ALA A 83 -5.83 9.13 -12.81
N ASP A 84 -6.22 10.40 -12.90
CA ASP A 84 -5.61 11.37 -13.82
C ASP A 84 -4.26 11.92 -13.32
N LYS A 85 -3.99 11.75 -12.02
CA LYS A 85 -2.73 12.14 -11.38
C LYS A 85 -1.67 11.03 -11.39
N ILE A 86 -2.08 9.78 -11.65
CA ILE A 86 -1.18 8.61 -11.67
C ILE A 86 -0.07 8.82 -12.70
N GLN A 87 1.16 8.53 -12.28
CA GLN A 87 2.33 8.56 -13.14
C GLN A 87 2.55 7.17 -13.78
N PRO A 88 2.46 7.05 -15.11
CA PRO A 88 2.39 5.77 -15.80
C PRO A 88 3.56 4.83 -15.58
N ASP A 89 4.76 5.39 -15.43
CA ASP A 89 6.01 4.63 -15.35
C ASP A 89 6.69 4.72 -13.97
N ALA A 90 5.92 5.15 -12.95
CA ALA A 90 6.40 5.34 -11.58
C ALA A 90 5.82 4.32 -10.59
N PHE A 91 6.37 4.28 -9.40
CA PHE A 91 5.76 3.66 -8.24
C PHE A 91 4.84 4.68 -7.56
N ASN A 92 3.54 4.47 -7.69
CA ASN A 92 2.50 5.34 -7.12
C ASN A 92 2.03 4.76 -5.78
N VAL A 93 2.13 5.52 -4.72
CA VAL A 93 1.70 5.11 -3.37
C VAL A 93 0.58 6.02 -2.91
N ILE A 94 -0.63 5.47 -2.81
CA ILE A 94 -1.85 6.20 -2.42
C ILE A 94 -2.18 5.88 -0.96
N ASP A 95 -2.03 6.85 -0.07
CA ASP A 95 -2.21 6.69 1.37
C ASP A 95 -3.10 7.79 1.95
N TYR A 96 -4.40 7.51 2.09
CA TYR A 96 -5.13 6.31 1.70
C TYR A 96 -6.30 6.66 0.75
N LEU A 97 -6.79 5.66 0.03
CA LEU A 97 -7.94 5.83 -0.87
C LEU A 97 -9.23 5.53 -0.10
N GLU A 98 -10.03 6.57 0.12
CA GLU A 98 -11.31 6.45 0.81
C GLU A 98 -12.45 6.95 -0.07
N PRO A 99 -13.43 6.10 -0.38
CA PRO A 99 -14.65 6.54 -1.01
C PRO A 99 -15.57 7.19 0.03
N GLU A 100 -16.13 8.35 -0.30
CA GLU A 100 -17.10 9.04 0.54
C GLU A 100 -18.50 8.37 0.49
N GLY A 101 -19.09 8.11 1.65
CA GLY A 101 -20.47 7.67 1.83
C GLY A 101 -20.82 6.36 1.08
N GLU A 102 -21.93 6.35 0.34
CA GLU A 102 -22.42 5.19 -0.41
C GLU A 102 -21.56 4.76 -1.60
N LYS A 103 -20.48 5.50 -1.89
CA LYS A 103 -19.60 5.28 -3.03
C LYS A 103 -18.56 4.16 -2.83
N ALA A 104 -18.63 3.46 -1.70
CA ALA A 104 -17.74 2.31 -1.42
C ALA A 104 -17.75 1.25 -2.54
N PHE A 105 -18.86 1.09 -3.25
CA PHE A 105 -18.97 0.19 -4.41
C PHE A 105 -18.18 0.68 -5.64
N ASN A 106 -17.86 1.97 -5.72
CA ASN A 106 -17.13 2.55 -6.84
C ASN A 106 -15.61 2.34 -6.73
N ILE A 107 -15.11 1.85 -5.60
CA ILE A 107 -13.67 1.65 -5.38
C ILE A 107 -13.03 0.75 -6.46
N HIS A 108 -13.76 -0.27 -6.92
CA HIS A 108 -13.30 -1.11 -8.03
C HIS A 108 -13.09 -0.32 -9.33
N GLY A 109 -14.00 0.60 -9.64
CA GLY A 109 -13.91 1.47 -10.81
C GLY A 109 -12.68 2.37 -10.75
N VAL A 110 -12.41 2.98 -9.59
CA VAL A 110 -11.25 3.85 -9.37
C VAL A 110 -9.94 3.05 -9.46
N ILE A 111 -9.83 1.89 -8.78
CA ILE A 111 -8.65 1.03 -8.88
C ILE A 111 -8.43 0.58 -10.33
N SER A 112 -9.49 0.23 -11.04
CA SER A 112 -9.41 -0.16 -12.46
C SER A 112 -8.99 1.01 -13.36
N ALA A 113 -9.40 2.24 -13.04
CA ALA A 113 -8.96 3.44 -13.73
C ALA A 113 -7.46 3.69 -13.50
N ILE A 114 -6.98 3.54 -12.27
CA ILE A 114 -5.55 3.59 -11.93
C ILE A 114 -4.76 2.57 -12.76
N ILE A 115 -5.21 1.30 -12.81
CA ILE A 115 -4.54 0.25 -13.60
C ILE A 115 -4.44 0.62 -15.08
N ARG A 116 -5.50 1.22 -15.65
CA ARG A 116 -5.49 1.66 -17.07
C ARG A 116 -4.46 2.75 -17.35
N LYS A 117 -4.17 3.61 -16.36
CA LYS A 117 -3.15 4.68 -16.49
C LYS A 117 -1.72 4.15 -16.36
N LEU A 118 -1.50 3.06 -15.62
CA LEU A 118 -0.17 2.46 -15.47
C LEU A 118 0.33 1.88 -16.81
N HIS A 119 1.61 2.09 -17.09
CA HIS A 119 2.33 1.51 -18.24
C HIS A 119 3.41 0.54 -17.75
N LYS A 120 4.59 1.02 -17.34
CA LYS A 120 5.62 0.21 -16.68
C LYS A 120 5.55 0.32 -15.15
N GLY A 121 4.84 1.34 -14.66
CA GLY A 121 4.69 1.59 -13.23
C GLY A 121 3.79 0.60 -12.50
N THR A 122 3.76 0.76 -11.19
CA THR A 122 2.93 -0.01 -10.24
C THR A 122 2.25 0.93 -9.27
N ALA A 123 1.25 0.42 -8.53
CA ALA A 123 0.62 1.18 -7.46
C ALA A 123 0.50 0.36 -6.18
N LEU A 124 0.71 1.03 -5.03
CA LEU A 124 0.33 0.56 -3.72
C LEU A 124 -0.79 1.47 -3.21
N ILE A 125 -1.90 0.87 -2.82
CA ILE A 125 -3.10 1.58 -2.38
C ILE A 125 -3.46 1.09 -0.98
N THR A 126 -3.41 1.98 0.00
CA THR A 126 -3.96 1.68 1.32
C THR A 126 -5.44 2.05 1.38
N ILE A 127 -6.24 1.24 2.08
CA ILE A 127 -7.67 1.45 2.28
C ILE A 127 -8.06 1.13 3.71
N GLN A 128 -9.14 1.74 4.19
CA GLN A 128 -9.71 1.41 5.48
C GLN A 128 -10.39 0.03 5.47
N LYS A 129 -10.37 -0.66 6.62
CA LYS A 129 -11.20 -1.83 6.87
C LYS A 129 -11.85 -1.77 8.26
N LYS A 130 -12.95 -2.48 8.43
CA LYS A 130 -13.57 -2.65 9.77
C LYS A 130 -12.72 -3.62 10.61
N PRO A 131 -12.70 -3.47 11.94
CA PRO A 131 -12.09 -4.47 12.81
C PRO A 131 -12.63 -5.88 12.54
N GLY A 132 -11.74 -6.87 12.50
CA GLY A 132 -12.08 -8.26 12.22
C GLY A 132 -12.39 -8.59 10.75
N ALA A 133 -12.55 -7.60 9.86
CA ALA A 133 -12.72 -7.86 8.45
C ALA A 133 -11.37 -8.23 7.78
N THR A 134 -11.41 -9.10 6.77
CA THR A 134 -10.23 -9.41 5.93
C THR A 134 -10.12 -8.52 4.71
N MET A 135 -11.17 -7.77 4.38
CA MET A 135 -11.24 -6.89 3.21
C MET A 135 -11.52 -5.46 3.64
N GLY A 136 -10.99 -4.51 2.89
CA GLY A 136 -11.23 -3.09 3.09
C GLY A 136 -12.60 -2.63 2.66
N THR A 137 -12.83 -1.32 2.75
CA THR A 137 -14.00 -0.64 2.23
C THR A 137 -14.29 -1.09 0.80
N GLY A 138 -15.56 -1.41 0.49
CA GLY A 138 -15.96 -2.01 -0.77
C GLY A 138 -15.84 -3.55 -0.81
N GLY A 139 -15.37 -4.20 0.26
CA GLY A 139 -15.32 -5.66 0.38
C GLY A 139 -14.57 -6.31 -0.79
N VAL A 140 -15.17 -7.32 -1.41
CA VAL A 140 -14.60 -8.05 -2.57
C VAL A 140 -14.26 -7.12 -3.74
N TYR A 141 -14.95 -6.00 -3.89
CA TYR A 141 -14.67 -5.03 -4.97
C TYR A 141 -13.32 -4.33 -4.81
N SER A 142 -12.85 -4.11 -3.59
CA SER A 142 -11.55 -3.50 -3.34
C SER A 142 -10.38 -4.41 -3.72
N VAL A 143 -10.55 -5.73 -3.67
CA VAL A 143 -9.49 -6.71 -3.98
C VAL A 143 -9.59 -7.30 -5.38
N LYS A 144 -10.73 -7.14 -6.06
CA LYS A 144 -11.00 -7.78 -7.37
C LYS A 144 -9.94 -7.42 -8.41
N ALA A 145 -9.55 -6.16 -8.53
CA ALA A 145 -8.57 -5.67 -9.47
C ALA A 145 -7.11 -5.83 -8.99
N ALA A 146 -6.88 -6.03 -7.69
CA ALA A 146 -5.54 -6.11 -7.12
C ALA A 146 -4.75 -7.32 -7.63
N THR A 147 -3.45 -7.14 -7.82
CA THR A 147 -2.49 -8.21 -8.07
C THR A 147 -2.14 -8.92 -6.76
N LEU A 148 -1.90 -8.14 -5.71
CA LEU A 148 -1.68 -8.58 -4.35
C LEU A 148 -2.61 -7.81 -3.43
N ALA A 149 -3.33 -8.49 -2.54
CA ALA A 149 -4.13 -7.85 -1.51
C ALA A 149 -3.72 -8.38 -0.14
N LEU A 150 -3.47 -7.45 0.77
CA LEU A 150 -3.04 -7.70 2.14
C LEU A 150 -4.08 -7.13 3.11
N ALA A 151 -4.33 -7.83 4.20
CA ALA A 151 -5.04 -7.31 5.36
C ALA A 151 -4.03 -7.10 6.50
N LEU A 152 -4.01 -5.88 7.02
CA LEU A 152 -3.14 -5.44 8.11
C LEU A 152 -3.98 -5.27 9.37
N ASP A 153 -3.67 -6.06 10.37
CA ASP A 153 -4.17 -5.96 11.74
C ASP A 153 -3.01 -5.67 12.69
N TRP A 154 -3.32 -5.45 13.95
CA TRP A 154 -2.30 -5.28 14.98
C TRP A 154 -1.37 -6.50 15.04
N GLY A 155 -0.09 -6.27 14.74
CA GLY A 155 0.95 -7.30 14.77
C GLY A 155 0.78 -8.44 13.75
N LYS A 156 -0.11 -8.30 12.76
CA LYS A 156 -0.40 -9.38 11.80
C LYS A 156 -0.65 -8.85 10.39
N ILE A 157 -0.06 -9.51 9.40
CA ILE A 157 -0.37 -9.34 7.98
C ILE A 157 -0.96 -10.65 7.46
N GLU A 158 -2.06 -10.57 6.72
CA GLU A 158 -2.69 -11.68 6.03
C GLU A 158 -2.68 -11.45 4.52
N ILE A 159 -2.30 -12.47 3.75
CA ILE A 159 -2.39 -12.44 2.29
C ILE A 159 -3.82 -12.82 1.90
N VAL A 160 -4.62 -11.81 1.54
CA VAL A 160 -6.01 -12.01 1.09
C VAL A 160 -6.05 -12.53 -0.34
N LYS A 161 -5.16 -12.01 -1.20
CA LYS A 161 -5.05 -12.41 -2.60
C LYS A 161 -3.59 -12.33 -3.06
N ASN A 162 -3.16 -13.33 -3.79
CA ASN A 162 -1.87 -13.33 -4.49
C ASN A 162 -2.05 -13.91 -5.89
N ARG A 163 -2.06 -13.06 -6.92
CA ARG A 163 -2.29 -13.47 -8.32
C ARG A 163 -1.07 -14.15 -8.92
N PHE A 164 0.12 -13.61 -8.66
CA PHE A 164 1.38 -14.12 -9.22
C PHE A 164 2.24 -14.66 -8.08
N ARG A 165 2.42 -15.97 -8.09
CA ARG A 165 3.14 -16.70 -7.05
C ARG A 165 4.49 -17.12 -7.59
N GLU A 166 5.50 -17.10 -6.73
CA GLU A 166 6.78 -17.76 -7.01
C GLU A 166 6.66 -19.28 -6.86
N ALA A 167 7.73 -20.02 -7.20
CA ALA A 167 7.75 -21.47 -7.18
C ALA A 167 7.40 -22.10 -5.82
N ASP A 168 7.67 -21.36 -4.72
CA ASP A 168 7.22 -21.70 -3.36
C ASP A 168 6.25 -20.64 -2.84
N PRO A 169 4.99 -20.65 -3.32
CA PRO A 169 4.05 -19.57 -3.07
C PRO A 169 3.44 -19.64 -1.68
N LEU A 170 3.26 -18.45 -1.10
CA LEU A 170 2.32 -18.31 0.01
C LEU A 170 0.90 -18.28 -0.56
N PRO A 171 0.04 -19.24 -0.18
CA PRO A 171 -1.35 -19.24 -0.60
C PRO A 171 -2.10 -18.06 0.01
N SER A 172 -3.22 -17.69 -0.60
CA SER A 172 -4.18 -16.77 0.03
C SER A 172 -4.59 -17.29 1.41
N LEU A 173 -4.93 -16.39 2.31
CA LEU A 173 -5.27 -16.63 3.73
C LEU A 173 -4.08 -17.10 4.58
N THR A 174 -2.87 -16.94 4.09
CA THR A 174 -1.65 -17.17 4.89
C THR A 174 -1.30 -15.90 5.67
N LYS A 175 -0.92 -16.06 6.92
CA LYS A 175 -0.67 -14.98 7.88
C LYS A 175 0.77 -14.99 8.34
N ILE A 176 1.26 -13.83 8.73
CA ILE A 176 2.55 -13.64 9.41
C ILE A 176 2.38 -12.63 10.54
N ASN A 177 2.97 -12.91 11.69
CA ASN A 177 3.04 -11.93 12.75
C ASN A 177 4.27 -11.02 12.58
N PHE A 178 4.15 -9.79 13.06
CA PHE A 178 5.24 -8.83 13.09
C PHE A 178 5.18 -7.94 14.33
N GLU A 179 6.29 -7.33 14.64
CA GLU A 179 6.42 -6.23 15.59
C GLU A 179 6.96 -5.00 14.89
N VAL A 180 6.68 -3.82 15.43
CA VAL A 180 7.26 -2.57 14.97
C VAL A 180 8.37 -2.16 15.91
N HIS A 181 9.61 -2.20 15.44
CA HIS A 181 10.77 -1.78 16.20
C HIS A 181 11.16 -0.34 15.85
N GLN A 182 11.60 0.42 16.86
CA GLN A 182 12.04 1.81 16.72
C GLN A 182 11.01 2.74 16.04
N GLY A 183 9.73 2.38 16.07
CA GLY A 183 8.65 3.17 15.49
C GLY A 183 8.55 3.15 13.96
N TYR A 184 9.45 2.46 13.25
CA TYR A 184 9.44 2.43 11.78
C TYR A 184 9.63 1.06 11.17
N LYS A 185 10.34 0.13 11.80
CA LYS A 185 10.77 -1.12 11.18
C LYS A 185 9.81 -2.27 11.46
N PHE A 186 9.23 -2.85 10.41
CA PHE A 186 8.51 -4.11 10.54
C PHE A 186 9.48 -5.27 10.71
N VAL A 187 9.38 -5.98 11.82
CA VAL A 187 10.19 -7.17 12.13
C VAL A 187 9.27 -8.37 12.19
N LYS A 188 9.49 -9.31 11.29
CA LYS A 188 8.75 -10.58 11.26
C LYS A 188 8.99 -11.36 12.55
N THR A 189 7.91 -11.86 13.16
CA THR A 189 7.94 -12.77 14.30
C THR A 189 7.33 -14.11 13.92
N GLY A 190 8.10 -15.19 14.07
CA GLY A 190 7.67 -16.56 13.73
C GLY A 190 7.61 -16.87 12.22
N ASN A 191 6.91 -17.96 11.89
CA ASN A 191 6.74 -18.45 10.52
C ASN A 191 5.36 -18.08 9.95
N TRP A 192 5.22 -18.21 8.63
CA TRP A 192 3.93 -18.11 7.97
C TRP A 192 3.00 -19.25 8.42
N TYR A 193 1.72 -18.93 8.68
CA TYR A 193 0.69 -19.88 9.11
C TYR A 193 -0.64 -19.60 8.41
N LYS A 194 -1.58 -20.55 8.48
CA LYS A 194 -2.96 -20.39 7.98
C LYS A 194 -3.90 -19.87 9.06
#